data_646179d40f2e769148eab034861554a2
#
_entry.id   646179d40f2e769148eab034861554a2
#
_cell.length_a   1.000
_cell.length_b   1.000
_cell.length_c   1.000
_cell.angle_alpha   90.00
_cell.angle_beta   90.00
_cell.angle_gamma   90.00
#
_symmetry.space_group_name_H-M   'P 1'
#
loop_
_entity.id
_entity.type
_entity.pdbx_description
1 polymer ?
#
loop_
_entity_poly.entity_id
_entity_poly.type
_entity_poly.pdbx_seq_one_letter_code
_entity_poly.pdbx_strand_id
1 'polypeptide(L)'
;MNNPWSPWLLAATLAGGSFGVLAQAAADEPAALDTEWAWWGGPRWDWKPATPPLADSWPESGPPVLWRRALGEGYSAISVKDGALYTSFRSGEEETVIALSAATGDTLWQHTYAAPTAGWTFDRGAGPHATPAVTEDRVFAIGSTAKFHALDRATGAPLWSHDLIADLEGGTRHRGYSSSPLVDGENVIAVVGGKGGTVVAFRQADGTVAWRGGTDDSSYSSPLLIDVSGQRQLVVFASTRILGLDPASGRELWSHPHPTRSAFNISTPLWSADDGILIMSSAYDGGGRAVRLTRDGAATNVEELWFSNQVRVHFGTVIRLGDTVYASSGDFGPAPMTAVDVSTGEVLWRDRTFAKHSLLAVSGNQAILLDEDGALGLVELSRQGMTVRARAQVFDSLSWTVPTLLGTKLYLRNREEITALELPLG
;
A
#
# COMPACT_ATOMS: atom_id res chain seq x y z
N MET A 1 15.47 90.66 -10.13
CA MET A 1 16.17 91.24 -8.95
C MET A 1 16.60 90.08 -8.09
N ASN A 2 17.97 89.98 -8.03
CA ASN A 2 18.77 89.36 -6.98
C ASN A 2 18.57 87.92 -6.54
N ASN A 3 19.50 87.11 -7.05
CA ASN A 3 20.25 86.05 -6.38
C ASN A 3 20.69 86.45 -4.96
N PRO A 4 21.32 85.64 -4.02
CA PRO A 4 22.11 84.39 -4.25
C PRO A 4 22.03 83.37 -3.09
N TRP A 5 22.63 82.24 -3.23
CA TRP A 5 23.76 81.62 -2.53
C TRP A 5 23.72 80.08 -2.49
N SER A 6 24.78 79.52 -3.08
CA SER A 6 25.27 78.13 -3.01
C SER A 6 26.04 77.83 -1.70
N PRO A 7 26.78 76.74 -1.60
CA PRO A 7 26.48 75.32 -1.39
C PRO A 7 27.20 74.77 -0.16
N TRP A 8 26.79 73.58 0.37
CA TRP A 8 27.68 72.74 1.17
C TRP A 8 27.61 71.27 0.74
N LEU A 9 28.68 70.79 0.24
CA LEU A 9 29.05 69.37 0.06
C LEU A 9 29.21 68.72 1.43
N LEU A 10 28.53 67.67 1.68
CA LEU A 10 28.88 66.70 2.73
C LEU A 10 29.02 65.33 2.08
N ALA A 11 30.26 64.85 2.03
CA ALA A 11 30.63 63.53 1.63
C ALA A 11 30.13 62.52 2.70
N ALA A 12 29.27 61.61 2.32
CA ALA A 12 28.90 60.45 3.13
C ALA A 12 29.68 59.23 2.64
N THR A 13 30.59 58.78 3.47
CA THR A 13 31.31 57.52 3.32
C THR A 13 30.36 56.35 3.43
N LEU A 14 30.19 55.58 2.35
CA LEU A 14 29.51 54.28 2.34
C LEU A 14 30.43 53.25 3.00
N ALA A 15 30.09 52.86 4.22
CA ALA A 15 30.59 51.63 4.84
C ALA A 15 29.76 50.46 4.32
N GLY A 16 30.38 49.63 3.47
CA GLY A 16 29.81 48.38 2.99
C GLY A 16 29.75 47.33 4.12
N GLY A 17 28.61 47.16 4.71
CA GLY A 17 28.29 46.03 5.59
C GLY A 17 27.71 44.89 4.78
N SER A 18 28.50 43.85 4.54
CA SER A 18 28.03 42.58 3.99
C SER A 18 27.14 41.90 5.03
N PHE A 19 25.85 41.99 4.87
CA PHE A 19 24.93 41.11 5.59
C PHE A 19 25.01 39.72 4.95
N GLY A 20 25.80 38.83 5.56
CA GLY A 20 25.72 37.40 5.32
C GLY A 20 24.38 36.90 5.84
N VAL A 21 23.44 36.60 4.94
CA VAL A 21 22.24 35.82 5.26
C VAL A 21 22.72 34.40 5.55
N LEU A 22 22.90 34.08 6.83
CA LEU A 22 22.96 32.71 7.28
C LEU A 22 21.56 32.10 7.00
N ALA A 23 21.43 31.38 5.91
CA ALA A 23 20.34 30.45 5.71
C ALA A 23 20.45 29.38 6.82
N GLN A 24 19.72 29.58 7.89
CA GLN A 24 19.53 28.58 8.90
C GLN A 24 18.72 27.46 8.22
N ALA A 25 19.36 26.34 7.91
CA ALA A 25 18.68 25.13 7.52
C ALA A 25 17.69 24.82 8.65
N ALA A 26 16.40 24.92 8.37
CA ALA A 26 15.39 24.41 9.26
C ALA A 26 15.72 22.92 9.42
N ALA A 27 16.12 22.51 10.63
CA ALA A 27 16.18 21.11 10.97
C ALA A 27 14.77 20.58 10.78
N ASP A 28 14.59 19.63 9.86
CA ASP A 28 13.31 18.93 9.71
C ASP A 28 12.93 18.40 11.08
N GLU A 29 11.81 18.87 11.62
CA GLU A 29 11.23 18.24 12.81
C GLU A 29 11.01 16.77 12.48
N PRO A 30 11.41 15.84 13.36
CA PRO A 30 11.18 14.43 13.12
C PRO A 30 9.68 14.20 12.89
N ALA A 31 9.33 13.56 11.78
CA ALA A 31 7.95 13.24 11.46
C ALA A 31 7.30 12.53 12.65
N ALA A 32 6.07 12.91 12.99
CA ALA A 32 5.33 12.25 14.05
C ALA A 32 5.23 10.74 13.73
N LEU A 33 5.45 9.91 14.77
CA LEU A 33 5.36 8.46 14.61
C LEU A 33 3.92 8.04 14.25
N ASP A 34 3.80 7.03 13.41
CA ASP A 34 2.49 6.44 13.12
C ASP A 34 1.95 5.77 14.40
N THR A 35 0.69 6.03 14.71
CA THR A 35 -0.03 5.43 15.85
C THR A 35 -1.00 4.35 15.39
N GLU A 36 -1.21 4.21 14.08
CA GLU A 36 -2.09 3.21 13.48
C GLU A 36 -1.61 2.80 12.09
N TRP A 37 -2.05 1.62 11.65
CA TRP A 37 -1.90 1.09 10.29
C TRP A 37 -3.26 0.53 9.86
N ALA A 38 -4.24 1.41 9.70
CA ALA A 38 -5.66 1.07 9.68
C ALA A 38 -6.16 0.45 8.37
N TRP A 39 -5.32 0.41 7.31
CA TRP A 39 -5.66 -0.13 5.99
C TRP A 39 -4.44 -0.56 5.19
N TRP A 40 -4.69 -1.13 4.03
CA TRP A 40 -3.68 -1.57 3.06
C TRP A 40 -2.76 -0.43 2.62
N GLY A 41 -1.45 -0.65 2.71
CA GLY A 41 -0.44 0.37 2.36
C GLY A 41 -0.10 1.36 3.47
N GLY A 42 -0.80 1.29 4.61
CA GLY A 42 -0.61 2.18 5.74
C GLY A 42 -1.22 3.58 5.55
N PRO A 43 -0.96 4.50 6.47
CA PRO A 43 -1.61 5.81 6.50
C PRO A 43 -1.48 6.64 5.21
N ARG A 44 -0.38 6.42 4.47
CA ARG A 44 -0.03 7.17 3.26
C ARG A 44 -0.06 6.33 1.98
N TRP A 45 -0.48 5.07 2.03
CA TRP A 45 -0.46 4.10 0.91
C TRP A 45 0.92 3.94 0.26
N ASP A 46 2.01 4.14 1.00
CA ASP A 46 3.38 4.20 0.47
C ASP A 46 4.33 3.13 1.04
N TRP A 47 3.85 2.28 1.94
CA TRP A 47 4.64 1.22 2.61
C TRP A 47 5.82 1.77 3.43
N LYS A 48 5.68 2.98 3.95
CA LYS A 48 6.69 3.66 4.75
C LYS A 48 6.15 4.00 6.14
N PRO A 49 6.24 3.07 7.10
CA PRO A 49 5.88 3.38 8.48
C PRO A 49 6.82 4.46 9.06
N ALA A 50 6.25 5.45 9.71
CA ALA A 50 7.01 6.38 10.53
C ALA A 50 7.31 5.71 11.88
N THR A 51 8.56 5.28 12.05
CA THR A 51 9.03 4.51 13.22
C THR A 51 10.09 5.29 13.98
N PRO A 52 10.32 4.99 15.26
CA PRO A 52 11.54 5.41 15.93
C PRO A 52 12.77 4.81 15.19
N PRO A 53 13.97 5.34 15.41
CA PRO A 53 15.18 4.72 14.89
C PRO A 53 15.29 3.26 15.33
N LEU A 54 15.37 2.36 14.36
CA LEU A 54 15.55 0.91 14.61
C LEU A 54 17.03 0.57 14.56
N ALA A 55 17.41 -0.51 15.25
CA ALA A 55 18.78 -1.02 15.21
C ALA A 55 19.15 -1.52 13.80
N ASP A 56 20.42 -1.40 13.45
CA ASP A 56 20.97 -1.81 12.16
C ASP A 56 21.06 -3.35 11.99
N SER A 57 20.74 -4.12 13.04
CA SER A 57 20.80 -5.56 13.02
C SER A 57 19.97 -6.17 14.15
N TRP A 58 19.74 -7.48 14.05
CA TRP A 58 19.22 -8.33 15.11
C TRP A 58 20.01 -9.65 15.17
N PRO A 59 19.87 -10.44 16.27
CA PRO A 59 20.51 -11.76 16.38
C PRO A 59 20.10 -12.69 15.23
N GLU A 60 20.94 -13.70 14.94
CA GLU A 60 20.65 -14.73 13.92
C GLU A 60 19.32 -15.46 14.19
N SER A 61 18.92 -15.58 15.47
CA SER A 61 17.62 -16.11 15.88
C SER A 61 16.43 -15.20 15.50
N GLY A 62 16.68 -14.02 14.96
CA GLY A 62 15.68 -12.99 14.65
C GLY A 62 15.37 -12.05 15.80
N PRO A 63 14.48 -11.07 15.56
CA PRO A 63 13.94 -10.21 16.61
C PRO A 63 13.17 -11.02 17.66
N PRO A 64 13.15 -10.58 18.93
CA PRO A 64 12.37 -11.24 19.98
C PRO A 64 10.91 -11.44 19.58
N VAL A 65 10.40 -12.67 19.78
CA VAL A 65 8.99 -13.01 19.58
C VAL A 65 8.21 -12.56 20.82
N LEU A 66 7.25 -11.64 20.62
CA LEU A 66 6.33 -11.23 21.67
C LEU A 66 5.26 -12.30 21.92
N TRP A 67 4.66 -12.75 20.83
CA TRP A 67 3.71 -13.86 20.81
C TRP A 67 3.60 -14.47 19.41
N ARG A 68 3.10 -15.70 19.37
CA ARG A 68 2.81 -16.45 18.14
C ARG A 68 1.58 -17.32 18.36
N ARG A 69 0.71 -17.44 17.37
CA ARG A 69 -0.46 -18.31 17.42
C ARG A 69 -0.86 -18.85 16.06
N ALA A 70 -1.55 -19.99 16.09
CA ALA A 70 -2.22 -20.50 14.90
C ALA A 70 -3.33 -19.54 14.44
N LEU A 71 -3.49 -19.43 13.13
CA LEU A 71 -4.56 -18.74 12.43
C LEU A 71 -4.99 -19.63 11.28
N GLY A 72 -6.20 -19.48 10.77
CA GLY A 72 -6.65 -20.24 9.60
C GLY A 72 -5.97 -19.77 8.30
N GLU A 73 -6.23 -20.49 7.22
CA GLU A 73 -5.66 -20.21 5.90
C GLU A 73 -5.99 -18.79 5.41
N GLY A 74 -5.02 -18.12 4.77
CA GLY A 74 -5.26 -16.83 4.13
C GLY A 74 -4.00 -16.01 3.92
N TYR A 75 -4.19 -14.89 3.19
CA TYR A 75 -3.14 -13.94 2.82
C TYR A 75 -3.49 -12.49 3.19
N SER A 76 -4.63 -12.30 3.87
CA SER A 76 -5.05 -10.97 4.36
C SER A 76 -3.94 -10.37 5.23
N ALA A 77 -3.46 -9.18 4.91
CA ALA A 77 -2.51 -8.48 5.77
C ALA A 77 -3.18 -8.01 7.06
N ILE A 78 -2.43 -7.34 7.89
CA ILE A 78 -2.85 -7.00 9.25
C ILE A 78 -3.03 -5.49 9.34
N SER A 79 -4.24 -5.04 9.65
CA SER A 79 -4.49 -3.66 10.04
C SER A 79 -4.37 -3.50 11.54
N VAL A 80 -3.88 -2.34 12.00
CA VAL A 80 -3.64 -2.05 13.41
C VAL A 80 -4.30 -0.73 13.79
N LYS A 81 -5.14 -0.74 14.80
CA LYS A 81 -5.75 0.47 15.38
C LYS A 81 -6.04 0.28 16.87
N ASP A 82 -5.71 1.28 17.69
CA ASP A 82 -5.97 1.34 19.13
C ASP A 82 -5.60 0.04 19.89
N GLY A 83 -4.42 -0.51 19.58
CA GLY A 83 -3.92 -1.73 20.23
C GLY A 83 -4.63 -3.02 19.84
N ALA A 84 -5.45 -3.00 18.78
CA ALA A 84 -6.06 -4.19 18.18
C ALA A 84 -5.53 -4.43 16.78
N LEU A 85 -5.39 -5.71 16.41
CA LEU A 85 -5.06 -6.19 15.08
C LEU A 85 -6.30 -6.71 14.40
N TYR A 86 -6.45 -6.45 13.11
CA TYR A 86 -7.57 -6.93 12.30
C TYR A 86 -7.04 -7.63 11.06
N THR A 87 -7.51 -8.84 10.82
CA THR A 87 -7.18 -9.64 9.64
C THR A 87 -8.32 -10.62 9.33
N SER A 88 -8.18 -11.40 8.28
CA SER A 88 -9.18 -12.40 7.91
C SER A 88 -8.51 -13.73 7.60
N PHE A 89 -9.21 -14.82 7.84
CA PHE A 89 -8.75 -16.19 7.54
C PHE A 89 -9.91 -17.09 7.13
N ARG A 90 -9.58 -18.25 6.59
CA ARG A 90 -10.53 -19.30 6.19
C ARG A 90 -10.32 -20.57 7.00
N SER A 91 -11.42 -21.26 7.27
CA SER A 91 -11.46 -22.62 7.78
C SER A 91 -12.55 -23.40 7.05
N GLY A 92 -12.17 -24.34 6.20
CA GLY A 92 -13.13 -25.06 5.35
C GLY A 92 -13.91 -24.12 4.42
N GLU A 93 -15.23 -24.19 4.47
CA GLU A 93 -16.15 -23.38 3.65
C GLU A 93 -16.61 -22.08 4.34
N GLU A 94 -15.87 -21.63 5.35
CA GLU A 94 -16.17 -20.41 6.09
C GLU A 94 -14.96 -19.47 6.08
N GLU A 95 -15.24 -18.17 6.02
CA GLU A 95 -14.28 -17.11 6.26
C GLU A 95 -14.59 -16.37 7.55
N THR A 96 -13.55 -15.94 8.24
CA THR A 96 -13.64 -15.25 9.53
C THR A 96 -12.85 -13.94 9.47
N VAL A 97 -13.50 -12.85 9.85
CA VAL A 97 -12.85 -11.60 10.22
C VAL A 97 -12.57 -11.65 11.72
N ILE A 98 -11.32 -11.36 12.13
CA ILE A 98 -10.91 -11.48 13.52
C ILE A 98 -10.23 -10.20 14.01
N ALA A 99 -10.53 -9.81 15.24
CA ALA A 99 -9.77 -8.83 16.01
C ALA A 99 -8.98 -9.52 17.11
N LEU A 100 -7.70 -9.15 17.21
CA LEU A 100 -6.77 -9.68 18.20
C LEU A 100 -6.19 -8.54 19.04
N SER A 101 -5.86 -8.83 20.28
CA SER A 101 -5.01 -7.94 21.08
C SER A 101 -3.61 -7.83 20.45
N ALA A 102 -3.18 -6.63 20.11
CA ALA A 102 -1.83 -6.40 19.59
C ALA A 102 -0.73 -6.78 20.58
N ALA A 103 -1.02 -6.71 21.87
CA ALA A 103 -0.07 -7.01 22.93
C ALA A 103 0.11 -8.51 23.20
N THR A 104 -0.97 -9.32 23.08
CA THR A 104 -0.95 -10.73 23.51
C THR A 104 -1.33 -11.72 22.41
N GLY A 105 -1.92 -11.26 21.30
CA GLY A 105 -2.47 -12.13 20.26
C GLY A 105 -3.80 -12.79 20.63
N ASP A 106 -4.38 -12.49 21.81
CA ASP A 106 -5.67 -13.05 22.22
C ASP A 106 -6.79 -12.54 21.34
N THR A 107 -7.79 -13.39 21.10
CA THR A 107 -8.98 -13.01 20.36
C THR A 107 -9.83 -12.03 21.15
N LEU A 108 -10.07 -10.85 20.60
CA LEU A 108 -11.02 -9.87 21.13
C LEU A 108 -12.45 -10.20 20.67
N TRP A 109 -12.61 -10.45 19.38
CA TRP A 109 -13.85 -10.93 18.74
C TRP A 109 -13.55 -11.59 17.39
N GLN A 110 -14.52 -12.32 16.88
CA GLN A 110 -14.51 -12.86 15.53
C GLN A 110 -15.92 -12.88 14.93
N HIS A 111 -15.98 -12.68 13.60
CA HIS A 111 -17.19 -12.78 12.81
C HIS A 111 -16.97 -13.78 11.68
N THR A 112 -17.72 -14.89 11.73
CA THR A 112 -17.60 -16.00 10.77
C THR A 112 -18.82 -16.04 9.86
N TYR A 113 -18.62 -16.29 8.57
CA TYR A 113 -19.67 -16.37 7.56
C TYR A 113 -19.38 -17.44 6.51
N ALA A 114 -20.43 -17.95 5.88
CA ALA A 114 -20.31 -18.95 4.82
C ALA A 114 -19.67 -18.33 3.55
N ALA A 115 -18.64 -18.98 3.03
CA ALA A 115 -17.89 -18.57 1.85
C ALA A 115 -17.52 -19.80 1.01
N PRO A 116 -18.51 -20.50 0.43
CA PRO A 116 -18.29 -21.73 -0.32
C PRO A 116 -17.40 -21.50 -1.53
N THR A 117 -16.46 -22.42 -1.75
CA THR A 117 -15.45 -22.32 -2.82
C THR A 117 -15.88 -22.97 -4.13
N ALA A 118 -17.03 -23.62 -4.17
CA ALA A 118 -17.57 -24.24 -5.38
C ALA A 118 -17.75 -23.22 -6.51
N GLY A 119 -17.18 -23.50 -7.67
CA GLY A 119 -17.20 -22.60 -8.84
C GLY A 119 -16.04 -21.60 -8.91
N TRP A 120 -15.13 -21.61 -7.93
CA TRP A 120 -13.91 -20.78 -7.92
C TRP A 120 -12.67 -21.62 -8.20
N THR A 121 -11.61 -20.96 -8.67
CA THR A 121 -10.30 -21.61 -8.91
C THR A 121 -9.28 -21.03 -7.94
N PHE A 122 -9.04 -21.72 -6.84
CA PHE A 122 -8.11 -21.31 -5.79
C PHE A 122 -6.86 -22.23 -5.76
N ASP A 123 -6.19 -22.37 -6.89
CA ASP A 123 -5.01 -23.25 -7.04
C ASP A 123 -3.80 -22.86 -6.16
N ARG A 124 -3.85 -21.70 -5.52
CA ARG A 124 -2.82 -21.20 -4.59
C ARG A 124 -3.33 -20.93 -3.18
N GLY A 125 -4.52 -21.39 -2.85
CA GLY A 125 -5.23 -21.16 -1.58
C GLY A 125 -6.43 -20.26 -1.75
N ALA A 126 -7.49 -20.54 -1.03
CA ALA A 126 -8.80 -19.90 -1.19
C ALA A 126 -8.90 -18.51 -0.53
N GLY A 127 -7.84 -18.01 0.05
CA GLY A 127 -7.85 -16.69 0.72
C GLY A 127 -8.43 -16.77 2.13
N PRO A 128 -8.94 -15.67 2.72
CA PRO A 128 -9.10 -14.33 2.11
C PRO A 128 -7.79 -13.63 1.81
N HIS A 129 -7.83 -12.75 0.81
CA HIS A 129 -6.66 -12.01 0.33
C HIS A 129 -6.71 -10.53 0.71
N ALA A 130 -7.91 -9.94 0.73
CA ALA A 130 -8.10 -8.52 1.04
C ALA A 130 -7.79 -8.23 2.52
N THR A 131 -7.20 -7.07 2.77
CA THR A 131 -6.91 -6.57 4.11
C THR A 131 -8.08 -5.73 4.60
N PRO A 132 -8.58 -5.93 5.83
CA PRO A 132 -9.63 -5.11 6.40
C PRO A 132 -9.22 -3.63 6.49
N ALA A 133 -10.17 -2.72 6.21
CA ALA A 133 -10.02 -1.29 6.52
C ALA A 133 -10.76 -0.98 7.82
N VAL A 134 -10.12 -0.19 8.70
CA VAL A 134 -10.60 0.06 10.07
C VAL A 134 -10.80 1.55 10.29
N THR A 135 -11.98 1.92 10.77
CA THR A 135 -12.31 3.29 11.20
C THR A 135 -12.46 3.38 12.70
N GLU A 136 -12.94 4.51 13.22
CA GLU A 136 -13.16 4.68 14.65
C GLU A 136 -14.18 3.67 15.22
N ASP A 137 -15.20 3.34 14.43
CA ASP A 137 -16.33 2.54 14.88
C ASP A 137 -16.62 1.29 14.02
N ARG A 138 -15.91 1.10 12.88
CA ARG A 138 -16.21 0.02 11.94
C ARG A 138 -14.97 -0.71 11.45
N VAL A 139 -15.19 -1.95 11.05
CA VAL A 139 -14.25 -2.78 10.29
C VAL A 139 -14.93 -3.19 8.98
N PHE A 140 -14.28 -2.88 7.86
CA PHE A 140 -14.74 -3.24 6.52
C PHE A 140 -13.87 -4.36 5.97
N ALA A 141 -14.47 -5.49 5.60
CA ALA A 141 -13.74 -6.65 5.10
C ALA A 141 -14.42 -7.26 3.88
N ILE A 142 -13.62 -7.59 2.87
CA ILE A 142 -14.06 -8.28 1.65
C ILE A 142 -13.47 -9.69 1.66
N GLY A 143 -14.34 -10.70 1.59
CA GLY A 143 -13.96 -12.09 1.46
C GLY A 143 -13.61 -12.49 0.03
N SER A 144 -12.89 -13.58 -0.13
CA SER A 144 -12.49 -14.09 -1.46
C SER A 144 -13.67 -14.46 -2.36
N THR A 145 -14.81 -14.79 -1.78
CA THR A 145 -16.06 -15.12 -2.51
C THR A 145 -16.99 -13.93 -2.67
N ALA A 146 -16.44 -12.70 -2.67
CA ALA A 146 -17.16 -11.44 -2.91
C ALA A 146 -18.14 -11.01 -1.79
N LYS A 147 -18.03 -11.58 -0.59
CA LYS A 147 -18.83 -11.12 0.56
C LYS A 147 -18.15 -9.88 1.17
N PHE A 148 -18.88 -8.77 1.22
CA PHE A 148 -18.44 -7.52 1.79
C PHE A 148 -19.21 -7.23 3.08
N HIS A 149 -18.49 -7.06 4.18
CA HIS A 149 -19.06 -6.85 5.50
C HIS A 149 -18.60 -5.52 6.10
N ALA A 150 -19.52 -4.81 6.74
CA ALA A 150 -19.19 -3.79 7.73
C ALA A 150 -19.56 -4.34 9.11
N LEU A 151 -18.60 -4.33 10.00
CA LEU A 151 -18.72 -4.85 11.35
C LEU A 151 -18.52 -3.71 12.36
N ASP A 152 -19.21 -3.76 13.47
CA ASP A 152 -18.92 -2.93 14.64
C ASP A 152 -17.51 -3.23 15.14
N ARG A 153 -16.66 -2.21 15.25
CA ARG A 153 -15.25 -2.40 15.60
C ARG A 153 -15.03 -2.96 17.00
N ALA A 154 -15.89 -2.61 17.93
CA ALA A 154 -15.73 -3.01 19.33
C ALA A 154 -16.16 -4.46 19.58
N THR A 155 -17.15 -4.95 18.84
CA THR A 155 -17.84 -6.22 19.11
C THR A 155 -17.75 -7.25 18.00
N GLY A 156 -17.43 -6.84 16.75
CA GLY A 156 -17.48 -7.68 15.56
C GLY A 156 -18.89 -7.98 15.07
N ALA A 157 -19.92 -7.36 15.67
CA ALA A 157 -21.30 -7.54 15.23
C ALA A 157 -21.49 -6.99 13.79
N PRO A 158 -22.22 -7.72 12.91
CA PRO A 158 -22.49 -7.24 11.56
C PRO A 158 -23.44 -6.04 11.59
N LEU A 159 -23.05 -4.96 10.91
CA LEU A 159 -23.85 -3.75 10.71
C LEU A 159 -24.61 -3.83 9.39
N TRP A 160 -23.92 -4.17 8.33
CA TRP A 160 -24.49 -4.46 7.02
C TRP A 160 -23.55 -5.37 6.21
N SER A 161 -24.06 -5.98 5.15
CA SER A 161 -23.27 -6.80 4.24
C SER A 161 -23.85 -6.78 2.83
N HIS A 162 -22.96 -7.04 1.84
CA HIS A 162 -23.31 -7.23 0.44
C HIS A 162 -22.68 -8.51 -0.12
N ASP A 163 -23.36 -9.16 -1.01
CA ASP A 163 -22.77 -10.05 -1.99
C ASP A 163 -22.47 -9.22 -3.26
N LEU A 164 -21.20 -8.87 -3.47
CA LEU A 164 -20.83 -7.97 -4.57
C LEU A 164 -21.21 -8.53 -5.96
N ILE A 165 -21.34 -9.85 -6.10
CA ILE A 165 -21.78 -10.49 -7.35
C ILE A 165 -23.30 -10.47 -7.44
N ALA A 166 -23.99 -11.00 -6.43
CA ALA A 166 -25.44 -11.16 -6.51
C ALA A 166 -26.21 -9.84 -6.42
N ASP A 167 -25.76 -8.92 -5.54
CA ASP A 167 -26.46 -7.66 -5.28
C ASP A 167 -26.10 -6.56 -6.29
N LEU A 168 -24.90 -6.63 -6.89
CA LEU A 168 -24.35 -5.55 -7.70
C LEU A 168 -23.98 -5.95 -9.14
N GLU A 169 -24.25 -7.18 -9.54
CA GLU A 169 -23.81 -7.75 -10.83
C GLU A 169 -22.28 -7.66 -11.02
N GLY A 170 -21.52 -7.85 -9.91
CA GLY A 170 -20.07 -7.77 -9.88
C GLY A 170 -19.39 -8.83 -10.74
N GLY A 171 -18.16 -8.52 -11.19
CA GLY A 171 -17.38 -9.42 -12.01
C GLY A 171 -16.88 -10.63 -11.22
N THR A 172 -16.91 -11.82 -11.84
CA THR A 172 -16.27 -13.01 -11.27
C THR A 172 -14.83 -13.10 -11.74
N ARG A 173 -13.90 -13.35 -10.83
CA ARG A 173 -12.48 -13.59 -11.13
C ARG A 173 -12.09 -14.97 -10.64
N HIS A 174 -11.29 -15.68 -11.42
CA HIS A 174 -10.90 -17.07 -11.12
C HIS A 174 -10.33 -17.26 -9.72
N ARG A 175 -9.58 -16.24 -9.19
CA ARG A 175 -8.90 -16.32 -7.90
C ARG A 175 -9.62 -15.55 -6.79
N GLY A 176 -10.89 -15.25 -6.99
CA GLY A 176 -11.70 -14.50 -6.03
C GLY A 176 -11.40 -13.02 -5.95
N TYR A 177 -11.96 -12.38 -4.95
CA TYR A 177 -11.74 -10.97 -4.65
C TYR A 177 -10.51 -10.81 -3.74
N SER A 178 -9.62 -9.88 -4.09
CA SER A 178 -8.40 -9.63 -3.32
C SER A 178 -8.12 -8.15 -3.07
N SER A 179 -8.84 -7.26 -3.74
CA SER A 179 -8.73 -5.81 -3.52
C SER A 179 -9.23 -5.45 -2.14
N SER A 180 -8.39 -4.77 -1.36
CA SER A 180 -8.75 -4.27 -0.04
C SER A 180 -9.72 -3.09 -0.15
N PRO A 181 -10.71 -2.96 0.74
CA PRO A 181 -11.59 -1.81 0.76
C PRO A 181 -10.81 -0.53 1.15
N LEU A 182 -11.25 0.61 0.63
CA LEU A 182 -10.67 1.91 0.90
C LEU A 182 -11.71 2.83 1.52
N VAL A 183 -11.36 3.49 2.61
CA VAL A 183 -12.23 4.45 3.30
C VAL A 183 -11.92 5.86 2.84
N ASP A 184 -12.96 6.62 2.47
CA ASP A 184 -12.87 8.03 2.12
C ASP A 184 -14.08 8.84 2.62
N GLY A 185 -13.87 9.67 3.63
CA GLY A 185 -14.93 10.46 4.25
C GLY A 185 -16.05 9.58 4.80
N GLU A 186 -17.29 9.78 4.33
CA GLU A 186 -18.44 8.97 4.73
C GLU A 186 -18.60 7.67 3.93
N ASN A 187 -17.71 7.40 2.99
CA ASN A 187 -17.82 6.26 2.09
C ASN A 187 -16.74 5.21 2.38
N VAL A 188 -17.08 3.97 2.05
CA VAL A 188 -16.13 2.88 1.86
C VAL A 188 -16.22 2.39 0.41
N ILE A 189 -15.09 2.21 -0.23
CA ILE A 189 -14.96 1.97 -1.67
C ILE A 189 -14.45 0.55 -1.89
N ALA A 190 -15.11 -0.19 -2.78
CA ALA A 190 -14.73 -1.54 -3.19
C ALA A 190 -14.55 -1.63 -4.70
N VAL A 191 -13.57 -2.41 -5.15
CA VAL A 191 -13.39 -2.79 -6.55
C VAL A 191 -14.30 -3.97 -6.84
N VAL A 192 -15.28 -3.78 -7.71
CA VAL A 192 -16.39 -4.73 -7.96
C VAL A 192 -16.27 -5.34 -9.35
N GLY A 193 -16.16 -4.52 -10.39
CA GLY A 193 -16.14 -4.99 -11.79
C GLY A 193 -17.49 -5.44 -12.33
N GLY A 194 -17.49 -6.02 -13.51
CA GLY A 194 -18.71 -6.48 -14.15
C GLY A 194 -19.66 -5.32 -14.50
N LYS A 195 -20.95 -5.60 -14.54
CA LYS A 195 -21.97 -4.58 -14.80
C LYS A 195 -22.20 -3.64 -13.61
N GLY A 196 -21.71 -4.01 -12.42
CA GLY A 196 -21.78 -3.20 -11.20
C GLY A 196 -21.00 -1.91 -11.29
N GLY A 197 -20.09 -1.78 -12.24
CA GLY A 197 -19.08 -0.73 -12.35
C GLY A 197 -17.73 -1.23 -11.87
N THR A 198 -16.64 -0.63 -12.33
CA THR A 198 -15.29 -1.02 -11.90
C THR A 198 -15.16 -0.87 -10.38
N VAL A 199 -15.72 0.20 -9.84
CA VAL A 199 -15.65 0.58 -8.43
C VAL A 199 -17.02 1.03 -7.94
N VAL A 200 -17.35 0.68 -6.72
CA VAL A 200 -18.57 1.12 -6.04
C VAL A 200 -18.21 1.71 -4.68
N ALA A 201 -18.77 2.89 -4.39
CA ALA A 201 -18.72 3.49 -3.07
C ALA A 201 -20.03 3.23 -2.34
N PHE A 202 -19.91 2.82 -1.09
CA PHE A 202 -21.03 2.58 -0.17
C PHE A 202 -20.96 3.56 0.97
N ARG A 203 -22.11 4.03 1.45
CA ARG A 203 -22.16 4.75 2.71
C ARG A 203 -21.70 3.86 3.85
N GLN A 204 -20.75 4.32 4.65
CA GLN A 204 -20.27 3.55 5.79
C GLN A 204 -21.39 3.23 6.78
N ALA A 205 -22.36 4.16 6.93
CA ALA A 205 -23.40 4.07 7.93
C ALA A 205 -24.35 2.89 7.74
N ASP A 206 -24.75 2.63 6.50
CA ASP A 206 -25.85 1.69 6.19
C ASP A 206 -25.61 0.79 4.96
N GLY A 207 -24.46 0.91 4.29
CA GLY A 207 -24.11 0.14 3.11
C GLY A 207 -24.86 0.55 1.83
N THR A 208 -25.64 1.63 1.83
CA THR A 208 -26.29 2.10 0.61
C THR A 208 -25.27 2.58 -0.42
N VAL A 209 -25.49 2.29 -1.70
CA VAL A 209 -24.61 2.72 -2.78
C VAL A 209 -24.67 4.25 -2.91
N ALA A 210 -23.52 4.90 -2.71
CA ALA A 210 -23.35 6.34 -2.88
C ALA A 210 -23.12 6.70 -4.36
N TRP A 211 -22.25 5.96 -5.03
CA TRP A 211 -21.96 6.12 -6.45
C TRP A 211 -21.30 4.87 -7.04
N ARG A 212 -21.27 4.76 -8.37
CA ARG A 212 -20.55 3.76 -9.15
C ARG A 212 -19.63 4.46 -10.14
N GLY A 213 -18.41 3.94 -10.37
CA GLY A 213 -17.43 4.52 -11.27
C GLY A 213 -16.70 3.50 -12.13
N GLY A 214 -16.30 3.94 -13.33
CA GLY A 214 -15.64 3.10 -14.32
C GLY A 214 -16.56 2.05 -14.96
N THR A 215 -16.13 1.52 -16.10
CA THR A 215 -16.86 0.49 -16.87
C THR A 215 -15.96 -0.71 -17.20
N ASP A 216 -14.78 -0.75 -16.59
CA ASP A 216 -13.83 -1.83 -16.78
C ASP A 216 -14.14 -3.00 -15.87
N ASP A 217 -13.70 -4.17 -16.29
CA ASP A 217 -13.65 -5.29 -15.37
C ASP A 217 -12.67 -5.00 -14.21
N SER A 218 -12.98 -5.52 -13.04
CA SER A 218 -12.09 -5.46 -11.87
C SER A 218 -10.78 -6.21 -12.13
N SER A 219 -9.78 -5.87 -11.34
CA SER A 219 -8.56 -6.66 -11.22
C SER A 219 -8.33 -7.01 -9.75
N TYR A 220 -7.12 -7.32 -9.35
CA TYR A 220 -6.80 -7.76 -7.99
C TYR A 220 -6.12 -6.67 -7.16
N SER A 221 -5.71 -5.57 -7.80
CA SER A 221 -5.05 -4.44 -7.15
C SER A 221 -6.00 -3.68 -6.23
N SER A 222 -5.52 -3.28 -5.08
CA SER A 222 -6.27 -2.40 -4.18
C SER A 222 -6.22 -0.96 -4.67
N PRO A 223 -7.29 -0.19 -4.52
CA PRO A 223 -7.31 1.23 -4.86
C PRO A 223 -6.48 2.05 -3.88
N LEU A 224 -6.07 3.24 -4.29
CA LEU A 224 -5.39 4.20 -3.42
C LEU A 224 -5.90 5.62 -3.66
N LEU A 225 -5.77 6.47 -2.64
CA LEU A 225 -6.04 7.90 -2.76
C LEU A 225 -4.72 8.66 -2.97
N ILE A 226 -4.73 9.58 -3.92
CA ILE A 226 -3.61 10.47 -4.20
C ILE A 226 -4.08 11.92 -4.19
N ASP A 227 -3.15 12.84 -4.02
CA ASP A 227 -3.37 14.25 -4.28
C ASP A 227 -2.55 14.69 -5.49
N VAL A 228 -3.24 15.25 -6.49
CA VAL A 228 -2.59 15.82 -7.67
C VAL A 228 -2.80 17.32 -7.64
N SER A 229 -1.82 18.06 -7.14
CA SER A 229 -1.85 19.54 -7.05
C SER A 229 -3.14 20.07 -6.38
N GLY A 230 -3.46 19.53 -5.20
CA GLY A 230 -4.62 19.92 -4.37
C GLY A 230 -5.94 19.27 -4.77
N GLN A 231 -5.96 18.35 -5.74
CA GLN A 231 -7.15 17.56 -6.04
C GLN A 231 -6.95 16.10 -5.60
N ARG A 232 -7.78 15.67 -4.65
CA ARG A 232 -7.84 14.24 -4.29
C ARG A 232 -8.41 13.43 -5.45
N GLN A 233 -7.79 12.31 -5.73
CA GLN A 233 -8.18 11.39 -6.80
C GLN A 233 -8.07 9.96 -6.31
N LEU A 234 -9.06 9.13 -6.67
CA LEU A 234 -9.05 7.70 -6.44
C LEU A 234 -8.40 7.01 -7.64
N VAL A 235 -7.29 6.34 -7.40
CA VAL A 235 -6.59 5.55 -8.42
C VAL A 235 -7.04 4.11 -8.33
N VAL A 236 -7.44 3.54 -9.47
CA VAL A 236 -7.89 2.15 -9.60
C VAL A 236 -7.14 1.47 -10.74
N PHE A 237 -6.43 0.41 -10.43
CA PHE A 237 -5.73 -0.39 -11.42
C PHE A 237 -6.66 -1.53 -11.87
N ALA A 238 -7.44 -1.25 -12.92
CA ALA A 238 -8.43 -2.16 -13.48
C ALA A 238 -7.79 -3.23 -14.40
N SER A 239 -8.59 -3.99 -15.10
CA SER A 239 -8.13 -5.15 -15.87
C SER A 239 -7.17 -4.82 -17.01
N THR A 240 -7.37 -3.70 -17.70
CA THR A 240 -6.58 -3.32 -18.90
C THR A 240 -6.03 -1.90 -18.88
N ARG A 241 -6.39 -1.12 -17.88
CA ARG A 241 -5.94 0.27 -17.72
C ARG A 241 -5.95 0.70 -16.26
N ILE A 242 -5.26 1.77 -15.99
CA ILE A 242 -5.35 2.47 -14.71
C ILE A 242 -6.26 3.68 -14.87
N LEU A 243 -7.09 3.94 -13.85
CA LEU A 243 -8.07 5.01 -13.82
C LEU A 243 -7.78 5.97 -12.67
N GLY A 244 -7.96 7.26 -12.92
CA GLY A 244 -8.11 8.26 -11.86
C GLY A 244 -9.55 8.74 -11.83
N LEU A 245 -10.20 8.59 -10.69
CA LEU A 245 -11.60 8.95 -10.49
C LEU A 245 -11.73 10.06 -9.44
N ASP A 246 -12.77 10.85 -9.56
CA ASP A 246 -13.21 11.76 -8.51
C ASP A 246 -13.80 10.93 -7.35
N PRO A 247 -13.20 10.92 -6.15
CA PRO A 247 -13.66 10.09 -5.05
C PRO A 247 -15.04 10.47 -4.51
N ALA A 248 -15.53 11.67 -4.79
CA ALA A 248 -16.85 12.11 -4.36
C ALA A 248 -17.98 11.60 -5.25
N SER A 249 -17.70 11.30 -6.53
CA SER A 249 -18.73 10.99 -7.54
C SER A 249 -18.46 9.76 -8.39
N GLY A 250 -17.25 9.19 -8.35
CA GLY A 250 -16.84 8.08 -9.23
C GLY A 250 -16.59 8.49 -10.69
N ARG A 251 -16.69 9.80 -11.01
CA ARG A 251 -16.47 10.31 -12.38
C ARG A 251 -14.99 10.14 -12.78
N GLU A 252 -14.76 9.58 -13.97
CA GLU A 252 -13.41 9.45 -14.53
C GLU A 252 -12.80 10.84 -14.79
N LEU A 253 -11.59 11.04 -14.26
CA LEU A 253 -10.78 12.24 -14.45
C LEU A 253 -9.72 12.01 -15.53
N TRP A 254 -9.14 10.82 -15.55
CA TRP A 254 -8.15 10.39 -16.52
C TRP A 254 -8.04 8.87 -16.55
N SER A 255 -7.40 8.34 -17.58
CA SER A 255 -7.01 6.94 -17.66
C SER A 255 -5.74 6.75 -18.48
N HIS A 256 -5.06 5.61 -18.28
CA HIS A 256 -3.89 5.22 -19.06
C HIS A 256 -3.90 3.71 -19.32
N PRO A 257 -3.63 3.25 -20.55
CA PRO A 257 -3.62 1.82 -20.89
C PRO A 257 -2.51 1.05 -20.14
N HIS A 258 -2.85 -0.12 -19.61
CA HIS A 258 -1.88 -1.08 -19.07
C HIS A 258 -2.41 -2.50 -19.26
N PRO A 259 -2.39 -3.01 -20.50
CA PRO A 259 -2.87 -4.36 -20.77
C PRO A 259 -1.88 -5.42 -20.26
N THR A 260 -2.40 -6.52 -19.77
CA THR A 260 -1.66 -7.74 -19.49
C THR A 260 -2.26 -8.91 -20.27
N ARG A 261 -1.49 -9.98 -20.48
CA ARG A 261 -1.96 -11.18 -21.20
C ARG A 261 -3.23 -11.79 -20.61
N SER A 262 -3.40 -11.68 -19.29
CA SER A 262 -4.53 -12.27 -18.55
C SER A 262 -5.54 -11.24 -18.06
N ALA A 263 -5.38 -9.97 -18.40
CA ALA A 263 -6.17 -8.87 -17.83
C ALA A 263 -6.09 -8.83 -16.27
N PHE A 264 -4.92 -9.18 -15.71
CA PHE A 264 -4.65 -9.24 -14.28
C PHE A 264 -3.62 -8.19 -13.90
N ASN A 265 -4.03 -7.22 -13.10
CA ASN A 265 -3.21 -6.22 -12.46
C ASN A 265 -3.35 -6.42 -10.94
N ILE A 266 -2.27 -6.74 -10.25
CA ILE A 266 -2.32 -7.24 -8.87
C ILE A 266 -1.64 -6.27 -7.90
N SER A 267 -0.39 -5.88 -8.20
CA SER A 267 0.36 -4.99 -7.33
C SER A 267 -0.30 -3.61 -7.27
N THR A 268 -0.30 -3.03 -6.07
CA THR A 268 -0.83 -1.68 -5.89
C THR A 268 0.15 -0.67 -6.47
N PRO A 269 -0.30 0.32 -7.27
CA PRO A 269 0.55 1.38 -7.78
C PRO A 269 1.16 2.21 -6.65
N LEU A 270 2.32 2.79 -6.91
CA LEU A 270 3.02 3.66 -5.99
C LEU A 270 2.92 5.11 -6.45
N TRP A 271 2.41 5.98 -5.59
CA TRP A 271 2.34 7.42 -5.82
C TRP A 271 3.46 8.17 -5.13
N SER A 272 4.02 9.16 -5.80
CA SER A 272 4.95 10.12 -5.24
C SER A 272 4.45 11.53 -5.48
N ALA A 273 4.04 12.20 -4.41
CA ALA A 273 3.47 13.55 -4.48
C ALA A 273 4.52 14.61 -4.85
N ASP A 274 5.79 14.41 -4.48
CA ASP A 274 6.87 15.38 -4.65
C ASP A 274 7.12 15.74 -6.11
N ASP A 275 6.99 14.76 -7.02
CA ASP A 275 7.23 14.92 -8.44
C ASP A 275 6.06 14.53 -9.35
N GLY A 276 4.92 14.17 -8.74
CA GLY A 276 3.70 13.81 -9.44
C GLY A 276 3.81 12.51 -10.24
N ILE A 277 4.67 11.57 -9.81
CA ILE A 277 4.91 10.31 -10.52
C ILE A 277 4.09 9.18 -9.90
N LEU A 278 3.32 8.51 -10.75
CA LEU A 278 2.62 7.26 -10.44
C LEU A 278 3.33 6.10 -11.15
N ILE A 279 3.77 5.12 -10.36
CA ILE A 279 4.46 3.93 -10.85
C ILE A 279 3.54 2.73 -10.71
N MET A 280 3.36 1.99 -11.79
CA MET A 280 2.57 0.78 -11.85
C MET A 280 3.35 -0.35 -12.50
N SER A 281 3.11 -1.58 -12.05
CA SER A 281 3.76 -2.75 -12.64
C SER A 281 2.88 -3.97 -12.54
N SER A 282 2.99 -4.84 -13.52
CA SER A 282 2.26 -6.11 -13.55
C SER A 282 3.12 -7.22 -14.10
N ALA A 283 2.94 -8.41 -13.55
CA ALA A 283 3.29 -9.68 -14.18
C ALA A 283 2.46 -9.90 -15.47
N TYR A 284 2.43 -11.12 -15.98
CA TYR A 284 1.61 -11.50 -17.14
C TYR A 284 1.87 -10.65 -18.40
N ASP A 285 3.15 -10.33 -18.63
CA ASP A 285 3.65 -9.52 -19.76
C ASP A 285 3.20 -8.04 -19.71
N GLY A 286 2.69 -7.55 -18.58
CA GLY A 286 2.27 -6.16 -18.40
C GLY A 286 3.43 -5.17 -18.32
N GLY A 287 4.54 -5.59 -17.72
CA GLY A 287 5.70 -4.71 -17.52
C GLY A 287 5.50 -3.66 -16.44
N GLY A 288 6.42 -2.71 -16.36
CA GLY A 288 6.37 -1.53 -15.49
C GLY A 288 6.24 -0.26 -16.28
N ARG A 289 5.57 0.74 -15.70
CA ARG A 289 5.38 2.09 -16.26
C ARG A 289 5.51 3.13 -15.19
N ALA A 290 5.98 4.31 -15.56
CA ALA A 290 5.76 5.52 -14.80
C ALA A 290 5.00 6.52 -15.64
N VAL A 291 4.01 7.17 -15.05
CA VAL A 291 3.31 8.31 -15.62
C VAL A 291 3.45 9.50 -14.69
N ARG A 292 3.60 10.70 -15.27
CA ARG A 292 3.48 11.95 -14.52
C ARG A 292 2.07 12.46 -14.63
N LEU A 293 1.49 12.79 -13.49
CA LEU A 293 0.19 13.44 -13.39
C LEU A 293 0.40 14.91 -13.06
N THR A 294 -0.18 15.78 -13.89
CA THR A 294 -0.18 17.22 -13.67
C THR A 294 -1.58 17.78 -13.87
N ARG A 295 -1.88 18.91 -13.23
CA ARG A 295 -3.17 19.57 -13.41
C ARG A 295 -3.05 20.82 -14.28
N ASP A 296 -4.03 20.95 -15.20
CA ASP A 296 -4.28 22.19 -15.94
C ASP A 296 -5.75 22.55 -15.78
N GLY A 297 -6.03 23.52 -14.91
CA GLY A 297 -7.39 23.87 -14.52
C GLY A 297 -8.13 22.69 -13.88
N ALA A 298 -9.23 22.24 -14.50
CA ALA A 298 -10.03 21.10 -14.05
C ALA A 298 -9.55 19.75 -14.58
N ALA A 299 -8.66 19.74 -15.59
CA ALA A 299 -8.15 18.52 -16.22
C ALA A 299 -6.92 17.98 -15.51
N THR A 300 -6.77 16.67 -15.49
CA THR A 300 -5.53 15.98 -15.13
C THR A 300 -4.89 15.45 -16.41
N ASN A 301 -3.67 15.90 -16.69
CA ASN A 301 -2.86 15.42 -17.80
C ASN A 301 -2.04 14.22 -17.36
N VAL A 302 -1.91 13.23 -18.23
CA VAL A 302 -1.14 12.00 -18.02
C VAL A 302 -0.03 11.95 -19.07
N GLU A 303 1.21 11.99 -18.62
CA GLU A 303 2.40 11.85 -19.46
C GLU A 303 3.10 10.52 -19.14
N GLU A 304 3.22 9.60 -20.10
CA GLU A 304 4.04 8.41 -19.90
C GLU A 304 5.51 8.80 -19.96
N LEU A 305 6.23 8.58 -18.83
CA LEU A 305 7.67 8.84 -18.75
C LEU A 305 8.47 7.69 -19.34
N TRP A 306 8.07 6.46 -19.03
CA TRP A 306 8.71 5.25 -19.55
C TRP A 306 7.81 4.03 -19.45
N PHE A 307 8.12 3.03 -20.27
CA PHE A 307 7.66 1.66 -20.21
C PHE A 307 8.83 0.69 -20.22
N SER A 308 8.82 -0.32 -19.39
CA SER A 308 9.83 -1.37 -19.33
C SER A 308 9.20 -2.75 -19.16
N ASN A 309 9.46 -3.64 -20.12
CA ASN A 309 9.03 -5.04 -20.01
C ASN A 309 9.92 -5.87 -19.06
N GLN A 310 10.96 -5.27 -18.50
CA GLN A 310 11.88 -5.91 -17.57
C GLN A 310 11.46 -5.78 -16.11
N VAL A 311 10.50 -4.91 -15.80
CA VAL A 311 9.98 -4.65 -14.46
C VAL A 311 8.60 -5.29 -14.36
N ARG A 312 8.46 -6.39 -13.60
CA ARG A 312 7.25 -7.21 -13.56
C ARG A 312 6.91 -7.59 -12.12
N VAL A 313 6.28 -6.68 -11.39
CA VAL A 313 5.84 -6.95 -10.02
C VAL A 313 4.54 -7.75 -10.05
N HIS A 314 4.51 -8.91 -9.37
CA HIS A 314 3.35 -9.78 -9.36
C HIS A 314 2.36 -9.36 -8.27
N PHE A 315 2.66 -9.66 -7.01
CA PHE A 315 1.81 -9.30 -5.86
C PHE A 315 2.58 -8.69 -4.68
N GLY A 316 3.88 -8.47 -4.85
CA GLY A 316 4.70 -7.78 -3.85
C GLY A 316 4.43 -6.28 -3.82
N THR A 317 4.95 -5.64 -2.80
CA THR A 317 4.92 -4.18 -2.66
C THR A 317 6.00 -3.51 -3.51
N VAL A 318 5.77 -2.27 -3.86
CA VAL A 318 6.73 -1.40 -4.52
C VAL A 318 7.06 -0.27 -3.55
N ILE A 319 8.33 -0.03 -3.29
CA ILE A 319 8.78 1.10 -2.47
C ILE A 319 9.72 2.00 -3.26
N ARG A 320 9.75 3.27 -2.93
CA ARG A 320 10.66 4.25 -3.51
C ARG A 320 11.54 4.89 -2.43
N LEU A 321 12.84 4.92 -2.68
CA LEU A 321 13.83 5.65 -1.87
C LEU A 321 14.60 6.60 -2.80
N GLY A 322 14.37 7.89 -2.67
CA GLY A 322 14.93 8.90 -3.56
C GLY A 322 14.56 8.65 -5.04
N ASP A 323 15.56 8.52 -5.90
CA ASP A 323 15.40 8.32 -7.35
C ASP A 323 15.33 6.85 -7.76
N THR A 324 15.13 5.94 -6.82
CA THR A 324 15.15 4.50 -7.09
C THR A 324 13.90 3.82 -6.54
N VAL A 325 13.30 2.98 -7.37
CA VAL A 325 12.20 2.07 -7.00
C VAL A 325 12.77 0.69 -6.75
N TYR A 326 12.27 0.03 -5.71
CA TYR A 326 12.65 -1.33 -5.33
C TYR A 326 11.41 -2.20 -5.24
N ALA A 327 11.49 -3.39 -5.81
CA ALA A 327 10.43 -4.38 -5.77
C ALA A 327 10.95 -5.80 -6.06
N SER A 328 10.21 -6.79 -5.62
CA SER A 328 10.36 -8.17 -6.08
C SER A 328 9.78 -8.31 -7.48
N SER A 329 10.63 -8.47 -8.50
CA SER A 329 10.22 -8.43 -9.91
C SER A 329 10.39 -9.76 -10.62
N GLY A 330 9.29 -10.41 -10.98
CA GLY A 330 9.24 -11.68 -11.71
C GLY A 330 7.80 -12.18 -11.83
N ASP A 331 7.53 -13.07 -12.78
CA ASP A 331 6.20 -13.65 -12.98
C ASP A 331 5.97 -14.88 -12.06
N PHE A 332 6.06 -16.09 -12.61
CA PHE A 332 5.84 -17.36 -11.90
C PHE A 332 7.11 -18.07 -11.42
N GLY A 333 8.26 -17.51 -11.71
CA GLY A 333 9.56 -18.04 -11.30
C GLY A 333 10.20 -17.15 -10.24
N PRO A 334 11.53 -17.27 -10.11
CA PRO A 334 12.27 -16.40 -9.21
C PRO A 334 11.96 -14.93 -9.48
N ALA A 335 11.66 -14.21 -8.42
CA ALA A 335 11.36 -12.78 -8.47
C ALA A 335 12.41 -12.02 -7.65
N PRO A 336 13.59 -11.74 -8.24
CA PRO A 336 14.68 -11.06 -7.54
C PRO A 336 14.26 -9.68 -7.05
N MET A 337 14.90 -9.20 -5.99
CA MET A 337 14.93 -7.77 -5.69
C MET A 337 15.46 -7.05 -6.92
N THR A 338 14.74 -6.05 -7.37
CA THR A 338 15.08 -5.28 -8.56
C THR A 338 15.04 -3.81 -8.22
N ALA A 339 16.14 -3.10 -8.50
CA ALA A 339 16.21 -1.65 -8.42
C ALA A 339 16.00 -1.03 -9.80
N VAL A 340 15.17 0.00 -9.87
CA VAL A 340 14.79 0.68 -11.11
C VAL A 340 14.94 2.17 -10.94
N ASP A 341 15.57 2.83 -11.89
CA ASP A 341 15.63 4.30 -11.95
C ASP A 341 14.23 4.87 -12.21
N VAL A 342 13.78 5.77 -11.35
CA VAL A 342 12.42 6.37 -11.42
C VAL A 342 12.20 7.15 -12.71
N SER A 343 13.24 7.82 -13.21
CA SER A 343 13.13 8.74 -14.35
C SER A 343 13.16 8.04 -15.71
N THR A 344 13.83 6.88 -15.78
CA THR A 344 14.10 6.20 -17.07
C THR A 344 13.49 4.81 -17.18
N GLY A 345 13.14 4.17 -16.05
CA GLY A 345 12.70 2.77 -16.01
C GLY A 345 13.84 1.77 -16.24
N GLU A 346 15.08 2.23 -16.23
CA GLU A 346 16.26 1.37 -16.36
C GLU A 346 16.42 0.51 -15.10
N VAL A 347 16.67 -0.79 -15.32
CA VAL A 347 17.01 -1.71 -14.24
C VAL A 347 18.46 -1.52 -13.87
N LEU A 348 18.71 -0.98 -12.68
CA LEU A 348 20.04 -0.70 -12.16
C LEU A 348 20.76 -1.98 -11.74
N TRP A 349 20.06 -2.85 -11.02
CA TRP A 349 20.58 -4.15 -10.58
C TRP A 349 19.46 -5.12 -10.20
N ARG A 350 19.81 -6.39 -10.05
CA ARG A 350 18.98 -7.46 -9.51
C ARG A 350 19.75 -8.28 -8.49
N ASP A 351 19.08 -8.63 -7.39
CA ASP A 351 19.63 -9.47 -6.33
C ASP A 351 18.70 -10.65 -6.05
N ARG A 352 19.27 -11.86 -5.82
CA ARG A 352 18.54 -13.12 -5.62
C ARG A 352 18.76 -13.72 -4.23
N THR A 353 19.23 -12.94 -3.28
CA THR A 353 19.47 -13.39 -1.90
C THR A 353 18.19 -13.87 -1.22
N PHE A 354 17.08 -13.23 -1.54
CA PHE A 354 15.74 -13.58 -1.06
C PHE A 354 14.88 -14.11 -2.21
N ALA A 355 13.93 -14.99 -1.85
CA ALA A 355 12.89 -15.45 -2.75
C ALA A 355 11.92 -14.29 -3.05
N LYS A 356 10.77 -14.55 -3.67
CA LYS A 356 9.75 -13.52 -3.91
C LYS A 356 9.30 -12.90 -2.58
N HIS A 357 9.27 -11.58 -2.49
CA HIS A 357 9.09 -10.89 -1.21
C HIS A 357 8.25 -9.62 -1.31
N SER A 358 7.76 -9.19 -0.16
CA SER A 358 7.16 -7.88 0.07
C SER A 358 8.07 -7.02 0.93
N LEU A 359 7.99 -5.69 0.76
CA LEU A 359 8.88 -4.69 1.35
C LEU A 359 8.11 -3.67 2.17
N LEU A 360 8.72 -3.22 3.26
CA LEU A 360 8.42 -1.96 3.95
C LEU A 360 9.69 -1.10 3.96
N ALA A 361 9.60 0.14 3.51
CA ALA A 361 10.68 1.11 3.72
C ALA A 361 10.63 1.60 5.17
N VAL A 362 11.76 1.52 5.87
CA VAL A 362 11.89 2.03 7.24
C VAL A 362 12.69 3.34 7.25
N SER A 363 13.63 3.54 8.13
CA SER A 363 14.38 4.80 8.19
C SER A 363 15.51 4.87 7.14
N GLY A 364 15.75 6.05 6.59
CA GLY A 364 16.86 6.29 5.65
C GLY A 364 16.73 5.45 4.37
N ASN A 365 17.69 4.58 4.12
CA ASN A 365 17.75 3.68 2.98
C ASN A 365 17.53 2.20 3.37
N GLN A 366 17.00 1.95 4.55
CA GLN A 366 16.72 0.60 5.04
C GLN A 366 15.31 0.14 4.64
N ALA A 367 15.16 -1.16 4.47
CA ALA A 367 13.87 -1.81 4.27
C ALA A 367 13.81 -3.14 5.05
N ILE A 368 12.61 -3.46 5.51
CA ILE A 368 12.27 -4.79 6.04
C ILE A 368 11.56 -5.55 4.93
N LEU A 369 11.92 -6.80 4.74
CA LEU A 369 11.28 -7.69 3.79
C LEU A 369 10.91 -9.02 4.44
N LEU A 370 9.82 -9.62 3.95
CA LEU A 370 9.45 -11.01 4.22
C LEU A 370 9.35 -11.71 2.87
N ASP A 371 10.09 -12.80 2.70
CA ASP A 371 10.04 -13.58 1.47
C ASP A 371 9.06 -14.76 1.57
N GLU A 372 8.75 -15.37 0.41
CA GLU A 372 7.75 -16.45 0.32
C GLU A 372 8.17 -17.73 1.06
N ASP A 373 9.47 -17.90 1.33
CA ASP A 373 10.02 -19.04 2.09
C ASP A 373 10.04 -18.76 3.62
N GLY A 374 9.54 -17.59 4.05
CA GLY A 374 9.43 -17.20 5.46
C GLY A 374 10.68 -16.58 6.04
N ALA A 375 11.66 -16.19 5.22
CA ALA A 375 12.83 -15.46 5.69
C ALA A 375 12.51 -13.95 5.85
N LEU A 376 12.79 -13.43 7.03
CA LEU A 376 12.73 -12.01 7.37
C LEU A 376 14.11 -11.39 7.14
N GLY A 377 14.17 -10.27 6.41
CA GLY A 377 15.40 -9.53 6.14
C GLY A 377 15.31 -8.07 6.59
N LEU A 378 16.40 -7.55 7.16
CA LEU A 378 16.70 -6.14 7.24
C LEU A 378 17.77 -5.85 6.20
N VAL A 379 17.48 -4.99 5.25
CA VAL A 379 18.36 -4.69 4.14
C VAL A 379 18.58 -3.20 4.01
N GLU A 380 19.77 -2.83 3.57
CA GLU A 380 20.09 -1.47 3.13
C GLU A 380 20.10 -1.45 1.60
N LEU A 381 19.35 -0.51 1.03
CA LEU A 381 19.12 -0.39 -0.41
C LEU A 381 19.80 0.85 -0.96
N SER A 382 20.48 0.71 -2.09
CA SER A 382 21.11 1.82 -2.80
C SER A 382 21.00 1.66 -4.30
N ARG A 383 21.35 2.68 -5.06
CA ARG A 383 21.44 2.59 -6.53
C ARG A 383 22.48 1.57 -7.01
N GLN A 384 23.44 1.20 -6.18
CA GLN A 384 24.55 0.30 -6.51
C GLN A 384 24.32 -1.15 -6.11
N GLY A 385 23.40 -1.40 -5.17
CA GLY A 385 23.16 -2.75 -4.67
C GLY A 385 22.37 -2.79 -3.38
N MET A 386 22.19 -4.01 -2.89
CA MET A 386 21.56 -4.35 -1.61
C MET A 386 22.62 -4.91 -0.66
N THR A 387 22.58 -4.48 0.60
CA THR A 387 23.35 -5.07 1.70
C THR A 387 22.39 -5.68 2.70
N VAL A 388 22.55 -6.99 2.98
CA VAL A 388 21.78 -7.65 4.05
C VAL A 388 22.42 -7.30 5.39
N ARG A 389 21.69 -6.62 6.25
CA ARG A 389 22.12 -6.24 7.61
C ARG A 389 21.81 -7.34 8.63
N ALA A 390 20.62 -7.93 8.49
CA ALA A 390 20.21 -9.06 9.30
C ALA A 390 19.24 -9.97 8.53
N ARG A 391 19.24 -11.25 8.86
CA ARG A 391 18.33 -12.26 8.30
C ARG A 391 17.95 -13.26 9.37
N ALA A 392 16.69 -13.69 9.40
CA ALA A 392 16.21 -14.75 10.28
C ALA A 392 15.10 -15.55 9.59
N GLN A 393 15.02 -16.84 9.87
CA GLN A 393 13.90 -17.68 9.45
C GLN A 393 12.76 -17.51 10.48
N VAL A 394 11.62 -16.94 10.06
CA VAL A 394 10.48 -16.69 10.95
C VAL A 394 9.38 -17.73 10.75
N PHE A 395 9.18 -18.16 9.52
CA PHE A 395 8.16 -19.16 9.14
C PHE A 395 8.77 -20.29 8.30
N ASP A 396 8.16 -21.48 8.39
CA ASP A 396 8.57 -22.66 7.61
C ASP A 396 7.60 -22.98 6.47
N SER A 397 6.64 -22.08 6.19
CA SER A 397 5.63 -22.24 5.14
C SER A 397 5.42 -20.96 4.37
N LEU A 398 4.66 -21.06 3.27
CA LEU A 398 4.42 -19.99 2.30
C LEU A 398 3.94 -18.69 2.95
N SER A 399 4.71 -17.62 2.74
CA SER A 399 4.55 -16.32 3.38
C SER A 399 4.42 -15.21 2.33
N TRP A 400 3.21 -15.01 1.81
CA TRP A 400 2.93 -13.97 0.80
C TRP A 400 2.31 -12.70 1.37
N THR A 401 2.10 -12.65 2.67
CA THR A 401 1.47 -11.49 3.32
C THR A 401 2.50 -10.39 3.57
N VAL A 402 2.11 -9.18 3.24
CA VAL A 402 2.94 -8.00 3.51
C VAL A 402 3.07 -7.80 5.02
N PRO A 403 4.27 -7.55 5.55
CA PRO A 403 4.48 -7.17 6.94
C PRO A 403 3.73 -5.90 7.31
N THR A 404 3.37 -5.77 8.60
CA THR A 404 2.84 -4.52 9.17
C THR A 404 3.73 -4.09 10.32
N LEU A 405 4.23 -2.87 10.27
CA LEU A 405 5.12 -2.30 11.30
C LEU A 405 4.48 -1.07 11.92
N LEU A 406 4.36 -1.08 13.24
CA LEU A 406 3.88 0.06 14.01
C LEU A 406 4.77 0.29 15.25
N GLY A 407 5.43 1.46 15.29
CA GLY A 407 6.48 1.70 16.26
C GLY A 407 7.62 0.69 16.09
N THR A 408 7.89 -0.12 17.12
CA THR A 408 8.87 -1.21 17.09
C THR A 408 8.24 -2.60 16.88
N LYS A 409 6.91 -2.68 16.82
CA LYS A 409 6.21 -3.96 16.73
C LYS A 409 5.96 -4.35 15.27
N LEU A 410 6.56 -5.46 14.88
CA LEU A 410 6.42 -6.05 13.55
C LEU A 410 5.44 -7.23 13.61
N TYR A 411 4.31 -7.10 12.91
CA TYR A 411 3.30 -8.13 12.79
C TYR A 411 3.45 -8.84 11.45
N LEU A 412 3.57 -10.16 11.51
CA LEU A 412 3.78 -11.03 10.36
C LEU A 412 2.77 -12.16 10.36
N ARG A 413 2.43 -12.68 9.20
CA ARG A 413 1.71 -13.94 9.06
C ARG A 413 2.15 -14.72 7.82
N ASN A 414 2.03 -16.04 7.91
CA ASN A 414 1.98 -16.93 6.76
C ASN A 414 0.53 -17.42 6.54
N ARG A 415 0.36 -18.56 5.87
CA ARG A 415 -0.97 -19.13 5.62
C ARG A 415 -1.67 -19.68 6.87
N GLU A 416 -0.95 -20.00 7.93
CA GLU A 416 -1.42 -20.83 9.05
C GLU A 416 -1.23 -20.21 10.43
N GLU A 417 -0.36 -19.21 10.53
CA GLU A 417 -0.04 -18.57 11.80
C GLU A 417 0.23 -17.07 11.66
N ILE A 418 0.08 -16.37 12.79
CA ILE A 418 0.38 -14.96 12.95
C ILE A 418 1.31 -14.77 14.14
N THR A 419 2.24 -13.83 14.04
CA THR A 419 3.22 -13.52 15.08
C THR A 419 3.46 -12.04 15.22
N ALA A 420 3.79 -11.58 16.43
CA ALA A 420 4.32 -10.25 16.69
C ALA A 420 5.78 -10.37 17.17
N LEU A 421 6.62 -9.54 16.59
CA LEU A 421 8.05 -9.42 16.94
C LEU A 421 8.33 -8.02 17.48
N GLU A 422 9.31 -7.91 18.36
CA GLU A 422 9.84 -6.62 18.83
C GLU A 422 11.13 -6.30 18.09
N LEU A 423 11.13 -5.23 17.30
CA LEU A 423 12.35 -4.75 16.64
C LEU A 423 13.19 -3.96 17.64
N PRO A 424 14.51 -4.21 17.73
CA PRO A 424 15.37 -3.47 18.65
C PRO A 424 15.49 -2.01 18.18
N LEU A 425 15.60 -1.10 19.16
CA LEU A 425 15.92 0.30 18.90
C LEU A 425 17.41 0.48 18.59
N GLY A 426 17.71 1.47 17.71
CA GLY A 426 19.08 1.84 17.34
C GLY A 426 19.81 2.63 18.41
#